data_0cdaf0ca4dbd0b0242fa0e1bd1ac0ac2
#
_entry.id   0cdaf0ca4dbd0b0242fa0e1bd1ac0ac2
#
_cell.length_a   1.000
_cell.length_b   1.000
_cell.length_c   1.000
_cell.angle_alpha   90.00
_cell.angle_beta   90.00
_cell.angle_gamma   90.00
#
_symmetry.space_group_name_H-M   'P 1'
#
loop_
_entity.id
_entity.type
_entity.pdbx_description
1 polymer ?
#
loop_
_entity_poly.entity_id
_entity_poly.type
_entity_poly.pdbx_seq_one_letter_code
_entity_poly.pdbx_strand_id
1 'polypeptide(L)'
;MVCPICNAKTKVGNPCKKHTCKFAPKCSSHTKVAVKKSNIPGAGKGLFARNDIARGETIANYKVGTQKMNHGQFIKKYPTGRATHVWSPAKGIYFDALNLNTSIAGAANRASGNSNARINGGGKMVTKTGIKKGVEILVNYGSSYRL
;
A
#
# COMPACT_ATOMS: atom_id res chain seq x y z
N MET A 1 -16.81 -3.73 -6.08
CA MET A 1 -16.04 -3.84 -4.81
C MET A 1 -16.62 -2.90 -3.78
N VAL A 2 -16.89 -3.40 -2.59
CA VAL A 2 -17.35 -2.56 -1.48
C VAL A 2 -16.12 -2.08 -0.70
N CYS A 3 -15.98 -0.77 -0.56
CA CYS A 3 -14.90 -0.21 0.24
C CYS A 3 -15.19 -0.38 1.74
N PRO A 4 -14.20 -0.79 2.54
CA PRO A 4 -14.39 -0.96 3.97
C PRO A 4 -14.67 0.36 4.67
N ILE A 5 -15.21 0.28 5.88
CA ILE A 5 -15.40 1.45 6.74
C ILE A 5 -14.07 1.78 7.42
N CYS A 6 -13.76 3.06 7.52
CA CYS A 6 -12.56 3.54 8.23
C CYS A 6 -12.54 3.01 9.68
N ASN A 7 -11.40 2.45 10.10
CA ASN A 7 -11.27 1.83 11.43
C ASN A 7 -10.83 2.81 12.52
N ALA A 8 -10.80 4.12 12.23
CA ALA A 8 -10.43 5.13 13.22
C ALA A 8 -11.64 5.64 14.00
N LYS A 9 -11.36 6.37 15.09
CA LYS A 9 -12.37 7.08 15.86
C LYS A 9 -12.32 8.57 15.54
N THR A 10 -13.48 9.24 15.60
CA THR A 10 -13.56 10.69 15.49
C THR A 10 -12.98 11.37 16.74
N LYS A 11 -12.83 12.70 16.69
CA LYS A 11 -12.31 13.48 17.84
C LYS A 11 -13.14 13.31 19.13
N VAL A 12 -14.45 13.03 19.00
CA VAL A 12 -15.34 12.80 20.13
C VAL A 12 -15.41 11.33 20.56
N GLY A 13 -14.55 10.46 20.00
CA GLY A 13 -14.44 9.06 20.38
C GLY A 13 -15.44 8.12 19.70
N ASN A 14 -16.27 8.61 18.79
CA ASN A 14 -17.19 7.77 18.01
C ASN A 14 -16.47 7.10 16.85
N PRO A 15 -16.91 5.91 16.40
CA PRO A 15 -16.34 5.28 15.21
C PRO A 15 -16.52 6.16 13.98
N CYS A 16 -15.48 6.26 13.15
CA CYS A 16 -15.59 6.90 11.84
C CYS A 16 -16.44 6.01 10.93
N LYS A 17 -17.44 6.59 10.26
CA LYS A 17 -18.36 5.86 9.38
C LYS A 17 -18.05 6.01 7.90
N LYS A 18 -16.95 6.68 7.55
CA LYS A 18 -16.57 6.88 6.15
C LYS A 18 -16.09 5.58 5.52
N HIS A 19 -16.57 5.29 4.31
CA HIS A 19 -16.02 4.21 3.50
C HIS A 19 -14.73 4.67 2.83
N THR A 20 -13.75 3.78 2.76
CA THR A 20 -12.46 4.08 2.19
C THR A 20 -11.91 2.89 1.38
N CYS A 21 -11.48 3.16 0.17
CA CYS A 21 -10.66 2.22 -0.60
C CYS A 21 -9.23 2.74 -0.71
N LYS A 22 -9.09 3.99 -1.14
CA LYS A 22 -7.80 4.59 -1.47
C LYS A 22 -6.78 4.51 -0.34
N PHE A 23 -7.18 4.83 0.88
CA PHE A 23 -6.31 4.86 2.06
C PHE A 23 -6.64 3.75 3.07
N ALA A 24 -7.35 2.69 2.66
CA ALA A 24 -7.72 1.62 3.58
C ALA A 24 -6.50 1.16 4.42
N PRO A 25 -6.67 0.91 5.71
CA PRO A 25 -7.93 0.78 6.45
C PRO A 25 -8.53 2.08 7.00
N LYS A 26 -7.93 3.22 6.72
CA LYS A 26 -8.41 4.53 7.21
C LYS A 26 -8.88 5.41 6.05
N CYS A 27 -9.80 6.34 6.31
CA CYS A 27 -10.22 7.33 5.32
C CYS A 27 -9.15 8.42 5.14
N SER A 28 -9.36 9.30 4.14
CA SER A 28 -8.41 10.39 3.85
C SER A 28 -8.16 11.33 5.03
N SER A 29 -9.13 11.47 5.94
CA SER A 29 -8.99 12.32 7.13
C SER A 29 -8.18 11.65 8.25
N HIS A 30 -8.17 10.32 8.31
CA HIS A 30 -7.55 9.57 9.40
C HIS A 30 -6.28 8.81 8.98
N THR A 31 -5.98 8.74 7.68
CA THR A 31 -4.76 8.08 7.22
C THR A 31 -3.51 8.81 7.71
N LYS A 32 -2.48 8.05 8.03
CA LYS A 32 -1.18 8.59 8.45
C LYS A 32 -0.17 8.64 7.31
N VAL A 33 -0.60 8.42 6.07
CA VAL A 33 0.28 8.39 4.91
C VAL A 33 -0.16 9.38 3.83
N ALA A 34 0.81 9.81 3.01
CA ALA A 34 0.58 10.70 1.88
C ALA A 34 1.47 10.30 0.70
N VAL A 35 1.01 10.55 -0.51
CA VAL A 35 1.77 10.33 -1.74
C VAL A 35 2.48 11.62 -2.11
N LYS A 36 3.79 11.55 -2.28
CA LYS A 36 4.64 12.69 -2.66
C LYS A 36 5.74 12.21 -3.61
N LYS A 37 6.54 13.13 -4.15
CA LYS A 37 7.72 12.78 -4.92
C LYS A 37 8.70 12.01 -4.05
N SER A 38 9.14 10.83 -4.51
CA SER A 38 10.09 9.99 -3.78
C SER A 38 11.46 10.66 -3.63
N ASN A 39 12.15 10.35 -2.53
CA ASN A 39 13.54 10.70 -2.33
C ASN A 39 14.49 9.83 -3.16
N ILE A 40 14.00 8.74 -3.73
CA ILE A 40 14.80 7.84 -4.56
C ILE A 40 14.86 8.41 -5.98
N PRO A 41 16.07 8.71 -6.51
CA PRO A 41 16.20 9.24 -7.86
C PRO A 41 15.56 8.31 -8.90
N GLY A 42 14.73 8.87 -9.78
CA GLY A 42 14.07 8.13 -10.85
C GLY A 42 12.87 7.30 -10.43
N ALA A 43 12.53 7.25 -9.13
CA ALA A 43 11.39 6.44 -8.66
C ALA A 43 10.03 7.11 -8.87
N GLY A 44 10.00 8.41 -9.20
CA GLY A 44 8.77 9.15 -9.36
C GLY A 44 8.10 9.42 -8.01
N LYS A 45 6.91 8.88 -7.79
CA LYS A 45 6.18 9.07 -6.53
C LYS A 45 6.60 8.06 -5.47
N GLY A 46 6.41 8.42 -4.20
CA GLY A 46 6.63 7.57 -3.05
C GLY A 46 5.53 7.76 -2.02
N LEU A 47 5.53 6.89 -1.02
CA LEU A 47 4.60 6.97 0.10
C LEU A 47 5.36 7.51 1.32
N PHE A 48 4.77 8.48 2.01
CA PHE A 48 5.41 9.17 3.13
C PHE A 48 4.51 9.14 4.36
N ALA A 49 5.12 9.16 5.53
CA ALA A 49 4.39 9.33 6.79
C ALA A 49 3.91 10.79 6.91
N ARG A 50 2.59 10.97 7.03
CA ARG A 50 1.96 12.26 7.26
C ARG A 50 1.95 12.62 8.75
N ASN A 51 2.00 11.62 9.60
CA ASN A 51 2.08 11.69 11.05
C ASN A 51 3.05 10.61 11.53
N ASP A 52 3.45 10.67 12.81
CA ASP A 52 4.21 9.58 13.40
C ASP A 52 3.38 8.29 13.36
N ILE A 53 4.01 7.20 12.93
CA ILE A 53 3.36 5.89 12.80
C ILE A 53 4.03 4.92 13.76
N ALA A 54 3.23 4.20 14.55
CA ALA A 54 3.75 3.19 15.46
C ALA A 54 4.19 1.93 14.73
N ARG A 55 5.07 1.16 15.34
CA ARG A 55 5.44 -0.18 14.86
C ARG A 55 4.22 -1.09 14.84
N GLY A 56 4.09 -1.92 13.80
CA GLY A 56 3.01 -2.89 13.68
C GLY A 56 1.69 -2.31 13.22
N GLU A 57 1.67 -1.05 12.77
CA GLU A 57 0.46 -0.41 12.30
C GLU A 57 0.22 -0.73 10.83
N THR A 58 -1.03 -1.04 10.47
CA THR A 58 -1.44 -1.23 9.07
C THR A 58 -1.69 0.12 8.43
N ILE A 59 -0.99 0.41 7.33
CA ILE A 59 -1.03 1.72 6.67
C ILE A 59 -1.60 1.69 5.25
N ALA A 60 -1.73 0.52 4.65
CA ALA A 60 -2.32 0.33 3.33
C ALA A 60 -2.75 -1.12 3.16
N ASN A 61 -3.54 -1.39 2.11
CA ASN A 61 -4.00 -2.74 1.83
C ASN A 61 -4.06 -2.97 0.32
N TYR A 62 -3.24 -3.90 -0.17
CA TYR A 62 -3.18 -4.25 -1.60
C TYR A 62 -4.43 -4.97 -2.12
N LYS A 63 -5.30 -5.48 -1.24
CA LYS A 63 -6.54 -6.14 -1.65
C LYS A 63 -7.72 -5.18 -1.78
N VAL A 64 -7.54 -3.90 -1.46
CA VAL A 64 -8.61 -2.90 -1.46
C VAL A 64 -8.31 -1.83 -2.49
N GLY A 65 -9.26 -1.55 -3.38
CA GLY A 65 -9.11 -0.53 -4.41
C GLY A 65 -8.16 -0.88 -5.54
N THR A 66 -7.66 -2.10 -5.59
CA THR A 66 -6.73 -2.60 -6.60
C THR A 66 -7.45 -3.52 -7.60
N GLN A 67 -6.81 -3.76 -8.73
CA GLN A 67 -7.34 -4.67 -9.75
C GLN A 67 -6.79 -6.08 -9.52
N LYS A 68 -7.66 -7.03 -9.17
CA LYS A 68 -7.28 -8.44 -9.08
C LYS A 68 -7.23 -9.05 -10.47
N MET A 69 -6.13 -9.75 -10.78
CA MET A 69 -5.93 -10.37 -12.10
C MET A 69 -5.47 -11.81 -11.95
N ASN A 70 -5.84 -12.65 -12.92
CA ASN A 70 -5.23 -13.96 -13.11
C ASN A 70 -3.95 -13.83 -13.97
N HIS A 71 -3.25 -14.95 -14.20
CA HIS A 71 -2.01 -14.92 -14.96
C HIS A 71 -2.20 -14.43 -16.41
N GLY A 72 -3.26 -14.86 -17.08
CA GLY A 72 -3.56 -14.43 -18.44
C GLY A 72 -3.79 -12.93 -18.55
N GLN A 73 -4.57 -12.37 -17.62
CA GLN A 73 -4.83 -10.94 -17.56
C GLN A 73 -3.56 -10.15 -17.25
N PHE A 74 -2.71 -10.68 -16.36
CA PHE A 74 -1.44 -10.05 -15.99
C PHE A 74 -0.50 -9.98 -17.19
N ILE A 75 -0.29 -11.07 -17.92
CA ILE A 75 0.58 -11.11 -19.09
C ILE A 75 0.05 -10.24 -20.22
N LYS A 76 -1.27 -10.17 -20.40
CA LYS A 76 -1.89 -9.28 -21.40
C LYS A 76 -1.58 -7.81 -21.08
N LYS A 77 -1.66 -7.41 -19.82
CA LYS A 77 -1.38 -6.03 -19.39
C LYS A 77 0.11 -5.73 -19.34
N TYR A 78 0.91 -6.70 -18.92
CA TYR A 78 2.36 -6.60 -18.77
C TYR A 78 3.07 -7.72 -19.54
N PRO A 79 3.19 -7.61 -20.89
CA PRO A 79 3.72 -8.71 -21.73
C PRO A 79 5.14 -9.16 -21.38
N THR A 80 5.95 -8.26 -20.81
CA THR A 80 7.33 -8.59 -20.38
C THR A 80 7.37 -9.28 -19.02
N GLY A 81 6.22 -9.42 -18.32
CA GLY A 81 6.16 -9.96 -16.98
C GLY A 81 6.68 -9.02 -15.90
N ARG A 82 6.96 -7.76 -16.25
CA ARG A 82 7.49 -6.76 -15.31
C ARG A 82 6.45 -5.72 -14.98
N ALA A 83 6.21 -5.51 -13.69
CA ALA A 83 5.30 -4.50 -13.19
C ALA A 83 5.82 -3.95 -11.86
N THR A 84 5.64 -2.65 -11.64
CA THR A 84 6.18 -1.96 -10.45
C THR A 84 5.17 -1.81 -9.32
N HIS A 85 3.89 -1.92 -9.63
CA HIS A 85 2.81 -1.66 -8.68
C HIS A 85 1.90 -2.88 -8.50
N VAL A 86 2.46 -4.08 -8.68
CA VAL A 86 1.72 -5.34 -8.57
C VAL A 86 2.26 -6.16 -7.43
N TRP A 87 1.36 -6.69 -6.62
CA TRP A 87 1.66 -7.65 -5.55
C TRP A 87 1.06 -9.00 -5.91
N SER A 88 1.87 -10.05 -5.82
CA SER A 88 1.44 -11.41 -6.11
C SER A 88 1.63 -12.29 -4.86
N PRO A 89 0.53 -12.63 -4.14
CA PRO A 89 0.64 -13.46 -2.93
C PRO A 89 0.80 -14.95 -3.24
N ALA A 90 0.41 -15.36 -4.44
CA ALA A 90 0.47 -16.76 -4.86
C ALA A 90 0.55 -16.83 -6.38
N LYS A 91 1.00 -17.98 -6.89
CA LYS A 91 1.08 -18.22 -8.34
C LYS A 91 -0.30 -18.01 -8.98
N GLY A 92 -0.33 -17.20 -10.03
CA GLY A 92 -1.55 -16.94 -10.80
C GLY A 92 -2.50 -15.92 -10.18
N ILE A 93 -2.13 -15.28 -9.07
CA ILE A 93 -2.94 -14.25 -8.42
C ILE A 93 -2.13 -12.96 -8.34
N TYR A 94 -2.70 -11.87 -8.87
CA TYR A 94 -2.04 -10.57 -8.94
C TYR A 94 -3.00 -9.47 -8.48
N PHE A 95 -2.50 -8.52 -7.73
CA PHE A 95 -3.24 -7.31 -7.34
C PHE A 95 -2.47 -6.11 -7.87
N ASP A 96 -3.10 -5.38 -8.79
CA ASP A 96 -2.48 -4.24 -9.47
C ASP A 96 -2.94 -2.94 -8.81
N ALA A 97 -2.00 -2.23 -8.21
CA ALA A 97 -2.22 -0.94 -7.54
C ALA A 97 -1.67 0.22 -8.37
N LEU A 98 -1.64 0.11 -9.69
CA LEU A 98 -1.13 1.18 -10.57
C LEU A 98 -1.95 2.47 -10.45
N ASN A 99 -3.27 2.35 -10.24
CA ASN A 99 -4.14 3.51 -10.12
C ASN A 99 -4.13 4.05 -8.68
N LEU A 100 -3.34 5.10 -8.45
CA LEU A 100 -3.20 5.73 -7.13
C LEU A 100 -4.47 6.49 -6.69
N ASN A 101 -5.44 6.71 -7.58
CA ASN A 101 -6.73 7.31 -7.21
C ASN A 101 -7.63 6.33 -6.47
N THR A 102 -7.41 5.03 -6.64
CA THR A 102 -8.22 3.98 -6.00
C THR A 102 -7.50 3.26 -4.89
N SER A 103 -6.15 3.28 -4.89
CA SER A 103 -5.34 2.70 -3.81
C SER A 103 -3.95 3.34 -3.79
N ILE A 104 -3.50 3.75 -2.61
CA ILE A 104 -2.13 4.29 -2.44
C ILE A 104 -1.10 3.19 -2.19
N ALA A 105 -1.50 1.94 -2.11
CA ALA A 105 -0.58 0.85 -1.80
C ALA A 105 0.58 0.75 -2.78
N GLY A 106 0.33 1.01 -4.07
CA GLY A 106 1.36 0.97 -5.10
C GLY A 106 2.35 2.14 -5.07
N ALA A 107 2.12 3.16 -4.24
CA ALA A 107 3.03 4.31 -4.15
C ALA A 107 4.29 4.01 -3.34
N ALA A 108 4.25 3.03 -2.43
CA ALA A 108 5.41 2.69 -1.61
C ALA A 108 6.49 2.02 -2.46
N ASN A 109 7.68 2.60 -2.47
CA ASN A 109 8.81 2.08 -3.22
C ASN A 109 9.45 0.89 -2.49
N ARG A 110 10.03 -0.01 -3.27
CA ARG A 110 10.69 -1.19 -2.76
C ARG A 110 12.12 -0.84 -2.29
N ALA A 111 12.49 -1.41 -1.14
CA ALA A 111 13.89 -1.37 -0.68
C ALA A 111 14.25 -2.73 -0.10
N SER A 112 15.41 -3.25 -0.50
CA SER A 112 15.86 -4.58 -0.05
C SER A 112 16.54 -4.56 1.31
N GLY A 113 17.20 -3.47 1.69
CA GLY A 113 17.97 -3.39 2.93
C GLY A 113 17.42 -2.44 3.98
N ASN A 114 16.74 -1.38 3.56
CA ASN A 114 16.31 -0.27 4.42
C ASN A 114 14.79 -0.18 4.54
N SER A 115 14.08 -1.28 4.33
CA SER A 115 12.62 -1.24 4.41
C SER A 115 12.17 -0.97 5.86
N ASN A 116 11.17 -0.09 6.00
CA ASN A 116 10.53 0.20 7.29
C ASN A 116 9.09 -0.31 7.34
N ALA A 117 8.63 -0.96 6.28
CA ALA A 117 7.33 -1.62 6.21
C ALA A 117 7.45 -2.91 5.40
N ARG A 118 6.45 -3.78 5.55
CA ARG A 118 6.36 -5.03 4.81
C ARG A 118 4.91 -5.28 4.39
N ILE A 119 4.72 -6.09 3.36
CA ILE A 119 3.39 -6.55 2.96
C ILE A 119 3.25 -7.99 3.44
N ASN A 120 2.24 -8.26 4.28
CA ASN A 120 1.99 -9.60 4.78
C ASN A 120 1.19 -10.44 3.77
N GLY A 121 0.96 -11.72 4.08
CA GLY A 121 0.22 -12.63 3.20
C GLY A 121 -1.23 -12.23 2.96
N GLY A 122 -1.80 -11.39 3.80
CA GLY A 122 -3.13 -10.84 3.64
C GLY A 122 -3.19 -9.57 2.79
N GLY A 123 -2.06 -9.09 2.26
CA GLY A 123 -1.98 -7.87 1.46
C GLY A 123 -1.91 -6.59 2.27
N LYS A 124 -1.80 -6.67 3.57
CA LYS A 124 -1.69 -5.49 4.44
C LYS A 124 -0.26 -5.00 4.49
N MET A 125 -0.08 -3.71 4.28
CA MET A 125 1.21 -3.04 4.47
C MET A 125 1.34 -2.64 5.92
N VAL A 126 2.29 -3.24 6.62
CA VAL A 126 2.47 -3.11 8.07
C VAL A 126 3.85 -2.54 8.35
N THR A 127 3.94 -1.58 9.26
CA THR A 127 5.21 -0.99 9.65
C THR A 127 6.06 -1.99 10.45
N LYS A 128 7.35 -2.06 10.14
CA LYS A 128 8.33 -2.91 10.83
C LYS A 128 8.93 -2.19 12.04
N THR A 129 8.96 -0.86 11.98
CA THR A 129 9.51 0.03 13.01
C THR A 129 8.57 1.21 13.17
N GLY A 130 8.76 2.02 14.21
CA GLY A 130 8.13 3.33 14.27
C GLY A 130 8.67 4.21 13.13
N ILE A 131 7.79 4.96 12.48
CA ILE A 131 8.14 5.85 11.37
C ILE A 131 7.76 7.27 11.76
N LYS A 132 8.71 8.19 11.69
CA LYS A 132 8.47 9.60 12.01
C LYS A 132 7.80 10.32 10.85
N LYS A 133 7.01 11.34 11.16
CA LYS A 133 6.41 12.25 10.19
C LYS A 133 7.46 12.73 9.19
N GLY A 134 7.13 12.70 7.90
CA GLY A 134 8.01 13.15 6.82
C GLY A 134 8.95 12.09 6.26
N VAL A 135 9.03 10.92 6.88
CA VAL A 135 9.93 9.85 6.42
C VAL A 135 9.24 9.04 5.31
N GLU A 136 9.99 8.71 4.28
CA GLU A 136 9.50 7.87 3.18
C GLU A 136 9.33 6.43 3.65
N ILE A 137 8.21 5.82 3.27
CA ILE A 137 7.89 4.43 3.58
C ILE A 137 8.43 3.55 2.46
N LEU A 138 9.34 2.66 2.83
CA LEU A 138 9.99 1.71 1.91
C LEU A 138 9.60 0.30 2.31
N VAL A 139 9.13 -0.48 1.35
CA VAL A 139 8.56 -1.79 1.62
C VAL A 139 9.46 -2.92 1.16
N ASN A 140 9.38 -4.02 1.91
CA ASN A 140 9.89 -5.31 1.49
C ASN A 140 8.70 -6.21 1.19
N TYR A 141 8.63 -6.70 -0.05
CA TYR A 141 7.58 -7.61 -0.50
C TYR A 141 7.80 -9.06 -0.06
N GLY A 142 8.94 -9.34 0.59
CA GLY A 142 9.29 -10.68 0.99
C GLY A 142 9.83 -11.54 -0.15
N SER A 143 10.21 -12.78 0.18
CA SER A 143 10.78 -13.72 -0.79
C SER A 143 9.76 -14.23 -1.81
N SER A 144 8.48 -14.10 -1.53
CA SER A 144 7.40 -14.52 -2.42
C SER A 144 7.07 -13.51 -3.51
N TYR A 145 7.61 -12.30 -3.44
CA TYR A 145 7.42 -11.28 -4.47
C TYR A 145 8.33 -11.55 -5.66
N ARG A 146 7.77 -12.24 -6.63
CA ARG A 146 8.45 -12.52 -7.92
C ARG A 146 7.42 -12.42 -9.03
N LEU A 147 7.64 -11.47 -9.88
CA LEU A 147 6.86 -11.30 -11.10
C LEU A 147 7.55 -11.93 -12.28
#